data_d31a5975e01db05f6742dbbb1889ae02
#
_entry.id   d31a5975e01db05f6742dbbb1889ae02
#
_cell.length_a   1.000
_cell.length_b   1.000
_cell.length_c   1.000
_cell.angle_alpha   90.00
_cell.angle_beta   90.00
_cell.angle_gamma   90.00
#
_symmetry.space_group_name_H-M   'P 1'
#
loop_
_entity.id
_entity.type
_entity.pdbx_description
1 polymer ?
#
loop_
_entity_poly.entity_id
_entity_poly.type
_entity_poly.pdbx_seq_one_letter_code
_entity_poly.pdbx_strand_id
1 'polypeptide(L)'
;MSAVALMDARSIAATAANGGILTPATDLDCWGDVPEHDFDKTVYDRRVYNGYNAAHEEDSLVYGPNIKDWPEMSPLTDNILLKVCSKIMDEVTTTDELIPSGETSSYRSNPLGLAEFTLSRRDPEYVGKSKAVDKLEKARTAGQKPSELDADLNGVFDAIHTISGQENVNEMETEIGSMIYAVKPGDGSAREQAASCQRVIGGL
;
A
#
# COMPACT_ATOMS: atom_id res chain seq x y z
N MET A 1 6.89 24.12 26.34
CA MET A 1 7.20 22.74 26.71
C MET A 1 5.90 21.99 26.73
N SER A 2 5.78 20.84 26.02
CA SER A 2 4.57 20.03 26.00
C SER A 2 4.82 18.73 26.77
N ALA A 3 3.80 18.20 27.41
CA ALA A 3 3.86 16.92 28.10
C ALA A 3 2.69 16.03 27.64
N VAL A 4 2.90 14.72 27.65
CA VAL A 4 1.88 13.72 27.33
C VAL A 4 1.66 12.86 28.56
N ALA A 5 0.39 12.70 28.96
CA ALA A 5 -0.01 11.81 30.02
C ALA A 5 -0.93 10.71 29.46
N LEU A 6 -0.63 9.46 29.77
CA LEU A 6 -1.49 8.33 29.45
C LEU A 6 -2.54 8.19 30.56
N MET A 7 -3.82 8.32 30.19
CA MET A 7 -4.93 8.29 31.13
C MET A 7 -6.11 7.53 30.53
N ASP A 8 -7.00 7.04 31.38
CA ASP A 8 -8.30 6.52 30.98
C ASP A 8 -9.25 7.64 30.51
N ALA A 9 -10.30 7.28 29.77
CA ALA A 9 -11.22 8.25 29.16
C ALA A 9 -11.92 9.16 30.19
N ARG A 10 -12.22 8.68 31.40
CA ARG A 10 -12.87 9.49 32.45
C ARG A 10 -11.88 10.49 33.02
N SER A 11 -10.64 10.09 33.29
CA SER A 11 -9.59 10.99 33.76
C SER A 11 -9.26 12.07 32.71
N ILE A 12 -9.32 11.73 31.41
CA ILE A 12 -9.20 12.72 30.31
C ILE A 12 -10.35 13.71 30.37
N ALA A 13 -11.59 13.25 30.51
CA ALA A 13 -12.77 14.11 30.60
C ALA A 13 -12.72 15.01 31.86
N ALA A 14 -12.35 14.46 33.02
CA ALA A 14 -12.17 15.20 34.26
C ALA A 14 -11.11 16.30 34.14
N THR A 15 -9.98 15.97 33.55
CA THR A 15 -8.89 16.93 33.27
C THR A 15 -9.32 18.04 32.35
N ALA A 16 -10.06 17.71 31.27
CA ALA A 16 -10.61 18.70 30.36
C ALA A 16 -11.63 19.62 31.02
N ALA A 17 -12.55 19.07 31.83
CA ALA A 17 -13.54 19.83 32.62
C ALA A 17 -12.89 20.75 33.66
N ASN A 18 -11.74 20.36 34.20
CA ASN A 18 -10.98 21.14 35.17
C ASN A 18 -9.92 22.06 34.53
N GLY A 19 -10.18 22.53 33.29
CA GLY A 19 -9.33 23.52 32.60
C GLY A 19 -7.93 23.02 32.24
N GLY A 20 -7.74 21.70 32.11
CA GLY A 20 -6.46 21.07 31.74
C GLY A 20 -5.58 20.74 32.96
N ILE A 21 -6.04 20.94 34.16
CA ILE A 21 -5.34 20.48 35.37
C ILE A 21 -5.53 18.98 35.49
N LEU A 22 -4.45 18.23 35.58
CA LEU A 22 -4.48 16.77 35.72
C LEU A 22 -5.37 16.36 36.87
N THR A 23 -6.48 15.72 36.58
CA THR A 23 -7.54 15.34 37.51
C THR A 23 -7.88 13.87 37.30
N PRO A 24 -7.61 12.98 38.27
CA PRO A 24 -8.04 11.60 38.17
C PRO A 24 -9.57 11.49 38.27
N ALA A 25 -10.14 10.51 37.58
CA ALA A 25 -11.60 10.31 37.57
C ALA A 25 -12.17 10.03 38.99
N THR A 26 -11.36 9.51 39.88
CA THR A 26 -11.72 9.26 41.29
C THR A 26 -12.03 10.53 42.08
N ASP A 27 -11.56 11.68 41.59
CA ASP A 27 -11.81 12.98 42.22
C ASP A 27 -13.12 13.63 41.75
N LEU A 28 -13.87 12.97 40.88
CA LEU A 28 -15.19 13.43 40.43
C LEU A 28 -16.27 13.03 41.45
N ASP A 29 -17.18 13.92 41.71
CA ASP A 29 -18.33 13.65 42.61
C ASP A 29 -19.21 12.50 42.11
N CYS A 30 -19.24 12.27 40.79
CA CYS A 30 -19.98 11.18 40.14
C CYS A 30 -19.15 9.90 39.95
N TRP A 31 -17.99 9.79 40.56
CA TRP A 31 -17.19 8.57 40.51
C TRP A 31 -17.94 7.41 41.15
N GLY A 32 -18.20 6.35 40.40
CA GLY A 32 -18.99 5.21 40.86
C GLY A 32 -20.42 5.18 40.30
N ASP A 33 -20.97 6.32 39.89
CA ASP A 33 -22.22 6.39 39.16
C ASP A 33 -21.98 5.96 37.68
N VAL A 34 -21.83 4.66 37.48
CA VAL A 34 -21.72 4.10 36.13
C VAL A 34 -23.13 3.82 35.64
N PRO A 35 -23.62 4.49 34.58
CA PRO A 35 -24.92 4.13 34.01
C PRO A 35 -24.91 2.67 33.61
N GLU A 36 -25.96 1.95 33.91
CA GLU A 36 -26.15 0.61 33.36
C GLU A 36 -26.10 0.67 31.86
N HIS A 37 -25.30 -0.18 31.25
CA HIS A 37 -25.16 -0.29 29.82
C HIS A 37 -25.58 -1.68 29.39
N ASP A 38 -26.72 -1.74 28.73
CA ASP A 38 -27.15 -2.95 28.05
C ASP A 38 -26.48 -3.00 26.67
N PHE A 39 -25.69 -4.03 26.46
CA PHE A 39 -25.10 -4.27 25.15
C PHE A 39 -26.16 -4.75 24.17
N ASP A 40 -26.55 -3.87 23.22
CA ASP A 40 -27.42 -4.26 22.12
C ASP A 40 -26.63 -5.08 21.07
N LYS A 41 -26.77 -6.38 21.18
CA LYS A 41 -26.12 -7.36 20.29
C LYS A 41 -26.71 -7.34 18.86
N THR A 42 -27.88 -6.75 18.66
CA THR A 42 -28.60 -6.78 17.37
C THR A 42 -27.79 -6.21 16.22
N VAL A 43 -27.05 -5.09 16.47
CA VAL A 43 -26.22 -4.46 15.45
C VAL A 43 -25.02 -5.33 15.09
N TYR A 44 -24.48 -6.03 16.07
CA TYR A 44 -23.37 -6.97 15.86
C TYR A 44 -23.83 -8.19 15.07
N ASP A 45 -24.90 -8.84 15.52
CA ASP A 45 -25.44 -10.06 14.89
C ASP A 45 -25.90 -9.84 13.43
N ARG A 46 -26.25 -8.59 13.08
CA ARG A 46 -26.67 -8.23 11.72
C ARG A 46 -25.52 -7.83 10.78
N ARG A 47 -24.33 -7.56 11.29
CA ARG A 47 -23.22 -6.99 10.51
C ARG A 47 -21.99 -7.87 10.47
N VAL A 48 -21.87 -8.81 11.38
CA VAL A 48 -20.69 -9.66 11.48
C VAL A 48 -21.10 -11.09 11.17
N TYR A 49 -20.47 -11.68 10.16
CA TYR A 49 -20.55 -13.11 9.94
C TYR A 49 -19.97 -13.84 11.16
N ASN A 50 -20.77 -14.69 11.76
CA ASN A 50 -20.36 -15.49 12.91
C ASN A 50 -20.33 -16.97 12.53
N GLY A 51 -19.23 -17.39 11.90
CA GLY A 51 -18.94 -18.79 11.57
C GLY A 51 -18.24 -19.56 12.70
N TYR A 52 -18.12 -19.00 13.89
CA TYR A 52 -17.50 -19.67 15.03
C TYR A 52 -18.30 -20.91 15.42
N ASN A 53 -17.67 -22.07 15.39
CA ASN A 53 -18.26 -23.41 15.59
C ASN A 53 -19.23 -23.90 14.50
N ALA A 54 -19.49 -23.14 13.43
CA ALA A 54 -20.32 -23.58 12.32
C ALA A 54 -19.86 -22.89 11.03
N ALA A 55 -19.17 -23.62 10.17
CA ALA A 55 -18.88 -23.14 8.81
C ALA A 55 -20.16 -23.18 7.97
N HIS A 56 -20.40 -22.14 7.20
CA HIS A 56 -21.48 -22.04 6.24
C HIS A 56 -20.86 -22.07 4.83
N GLU A 57 -20.71 -23.26 4.28
CA GLU A 57 -20.02 -23.45 2.99
C GLU A 57 -20.79 -22.85 1.80
N GLU A 58 -22.12 -22.64 1.98
CA GLU A 58 -23.01 -22.03 1.01
C GLU A 58 -22.92 -20.51 0.94
N ASP A 59 -22.29 -19.87 1.93
CA ASP A 59 -22.16 -18.42 1.97
C ASP A 59 -21.16 -17.95 0.92
N SER A 60 -21.54 -16.93 0.15
CA SER A 60 -20.70 -16.31 -0.85
C SER A 60 -20.22 -14.93 -0.41
N LEU A 61 -18.99 -14.57 -0.79
CA LEU A 61 -18.45 -13.22 -0.60
C LEU A 61 -19.12 -12.26 -1.58
N VAL A 62 -19.77 -11.21 -1.03
CA VAL A 62 -20.30 -10.10 -1.81
C VAL A 62 -19.49 -8.87 -1.47
N TYR A 63 -18.67 -8.42 -2.43
CA TYR A 63 -17.83 -7.22 -2.25
C TYR A 63 -18.65 -5.93 -2.30
N GLY A 64 -18.30 -4.99 -1.43
CA GLY A 64 -18.76 -3.62 -1.55
C GLY A 64 -18.23 -2.94 -2.82
N PRO A 65 -18.77 -1.77 -3.21
CA PRO A 65 -18.46 -1.14 -4.50
C PRO A 65 -16.98 -0.78 -4.70
N ASN A 66 -16.25 -0.51 -3.63
CA ASN A 66 -14.83 -0.13 -3.67
C ASN A 66 -13.87 -1.26 -3.26
N ILE A 67 -14.38 -2.48 -3.10
CA ILE A 67 -13.55 -3.65 -2.80
C ILE A 67 -13.30 -4.42 -4.09
N LYS A 68 -12.03 -4.64 -4.41
CA LYS A 68 -11.58 -5.37 -5.60
C LYS A 68 -10.51 -6.37 -5.23
N ASP A 69 -10.48 -7.48 -5.94
CA ASP A 69 -9.38 -8.42 -5.82
C ASP A 69 -8.06 -7.83 -6.32
N TRP A 70 -6.98 -8.46 -5.90
CA TRP A 70 -5.66 -8.21 -6.44
C TRP A 70 -5.62 -8.61 -7.92
N PRO A 71 -4.90 -7.85 -8.77
CA PRO A 71 -4.65 -8.30 -10.14
C PRO A 71 -3.73 -9.54 -10.11
N GLU A 72 -3.81 -10.31 -11.17
CA GLU A 72 -2.82 -11.35 -11.41
C GLU A 72 -1.43 -10.71 -11.62
N MET A 73 -0.43 -11.31 -11.00
CA MET A 73 0.96 -10.86 -11.08
C MET A 73 1.82 -12.01 -11.56
N SER A 74 2.76 -11.71 -12.47
CA SER A 74 3.73 -12.69 -12.94
C SER A 74 4.64 -13.16 -11.81
N PRO A 75 5.03 -14.45 -11.79
CA PRO A 75 6.08 -14.93 -10.91
C PRO A 75 7.42 -14.33 -11.31
N LEU A 76 8.28 -14.11 -10.32
CA LEU A 76 9.65 -13.64 -10.56
C LEU A 76 10.44 -14.65 -11.41
N THR A 77 11.27 -14.13 -12.30
CA THR A 77 12.25 -14.91 -13.06
C THR A 77 13.65 -14.81 -12.43
N ASP A 78 14.58 -15.64 -12.89
CA ASP A 78 15.96 -15.63 -12.37
C ASP A 78 16.70 -14.31 -12.65
N ASN A 79 16.34 -13.66 -13.76
CA ASN A 79 16.89 -12.36 -14.14
C ASN A 79 15.79 -11.29 -14.08
N ILE A 80 16.14 -10.14 -13.54
CA ILE A 80 15.22 -9.00 -13.39
C ILE A 80 15.89 -7.74 -13.95
N LEU A 81 15.23 -7.05 -14.87
CA LEU A 81 15.64 -5.75 -15.40
C LEU A 81 14.74 -4.65 -14.83
N LEU A 82 15.33 -3.71 -14.11
CA LEU A 82 14.59 -2.62 -13.48
C LEU A 82 14.81 -1.30 -14.20
N LYS A 83 13.70 -0.68 -14.62
CA LYS A 83 13.72 0.70 -15.15
C LYS A 83 13.42 1.68 -14.03
N VAL A 84 14.35 2.59 -13.74
CA VAL A 84 14.13 3.67 -12.77
C VAL A 84 13.14 4.66 -13.36
N CYS A 85 11.89 4.63 -12.88
CA CYS A 85 10.81 5.49 -13.34
C CYS A 85 10.67 6.77 -12.52
N SER A 86 11.17 6.79 -11.29
CA SER A 86 11.26 7.97 -10.44
C SER A 86 12.54 7.94 -9.61
N LYS A 87 13.16 9.10 -9.41
CA LYS A 87 14.37 9.24 -8.59
C LYS A 87 14.20 10.37 -7.57
N ILE A 88 14.19 9.98 -6.29
CA ILE A 88 13.97 10.90 -5.17
C ILE A 88 15.24 10.94 -4.33
N MET A 89 15.88 12.13 -4.26
CA MET A 89 17.16 12.32 -3.58
C MET A 89 17.03 12.99 -2.21
N ASP A 90 15.81 13.22 -1.73
CA ASP A 90 15.57 13.71 -0.39
C ASP A 90 16.02 12.68 0.65
N GLU A 91 16.46 13.15 1.82
CA GLU A 91 16.96 12.29 2.89
C GLU A 91 15.95 11.22 3.33
N VAL A 92 14.68 11.56 3.30
CA VAL A 92 13.55 10.67 3.67
C VAL A 92 12.41 10.89 2.69
N THR A 93 11.79 9.79 2.25
CA THR A 93 10.51 9.79 1.52
C THR A 93 9.47 9.08 2.36
N THR A 94 8.43 9.79 2.74
CA THR A 94 7.39 9.26 3.61
C THR A 94 6.41 8.34 2.87
N THR A 95 5.70 7.51 3.62
CA THR A 95 4.61 6.70 3.05
C THR A 95 3.49 7.57 2.47
N ASP A 96 3.25 8.78 3.02
CA ASP A 96 2.22 9.69 2.50
C ASP A 96 2.64 10.37 1.20
N GLU A 97 3.94 10.52 0.94
CA GLU A 97 4.46 10.95 -0.37
C GLU A 97 4.34 9.83 -1.40
N LEU A 98 4.57 8.58 -0.99
CA LEU A 98 4.38 7.41 -1.87
C LEU A 98 2.91 7.17 -2.18
N ILE A 99 2.05 7.17 -1.16
CA ILE A 99 0.59 7.02 -1.27
C ILE A 99 -0.11 8.01 -0.34
N PRO A 100 -0.72 9.07 -0.85
CA PRO A 100 -1.40 10.09 -0.05
C PRO A 100 -2.62 9.51 0.69
N SER A 101 -2.50 9.26 1.98
CA SER A 101 -3.51 8.52 2.77
C SER A 101 -4.85 9.25 2.89
N GLY A 102 -4.86 10.57 2.91
CA GLY A 102 -6.09 11.38 2.98
C GLY A 102 -6.96 11.25 1.76
N GLU A 103 -6.36 11.29 0.56
CA GLU A 103 -7.08 11.26 -0.71
C GLU A 103 -7.52 9.85 -1.11
N THR A 104 -6.87 8.84 -0.57
CA THR A 104 -7.00 7.44 -1.02
C THR A 104 -7.83 6.57 -0.08
N SER A 105 -8.45 7.15 0.95
CA SER A 105 -9.15 6.40 2.00
C SER A 105 -10.24 5.46 1.46
N SER A 106 -10.94 5.85 0.39
CA SER A 106 -12.00 5.04 -0.24
C SER A 106 -11.46 3.92 -1.14
N TYR A 107 -10.17 3.91 -1.46
CA TYR A 107 -9.54 2.92 -2.35
C TYR A 107 -8.71 1.88 -1.62
N ARG A 108 -8.66 1.88 -0.28
CA ARG A 108 -7.77 1.00 0.51
C ARG A 108 -7.95 -0.49 0.25
N SER A 109 -9.15 -0.90 -0.16
CA SER A 109 -9.47 -2.28 -0.54
C SER A 109 -9.62 -2.46 -2.06
N ASN A 110 -9.02 -1.58 -2.85
CA ASN A 110 -8.97 -1.63 -4.29
C ASN A 110 -7.51 -1.39 -4.74
N PRO A 111 -6.69 -2.44 -4.88
CA PRO A 111 -5.25 -2.28 -5.12
C PRO A 111 -4.93 -1.46 -6.36
N LEU A 112 -5.60 -1.72 -7.48
CA LEU A 112 -5.39 -0.96 -8.73
C LEU A 112 -5.85 0.49 -8.59
N GLY A 113 -7.03 0.72 -8.00
CA GLY A 113 -7.54 2.08 -7.77
C GLY A 113 -6.64 2.88 -6.84
N LEU A 114 -6.10 2.24 -5.79
CA LEU A 114 -5.15 2.87 -4.88
C LEU A 114 -3.84 3.21 -5.59
N ALA A 115 -3.33 2.31 -6.42
CA ALA A 115 -2.06 2.46 -7.11
C ALA A 115 -2.01 3.64 -8.10
N GLU A 116 -3.17 4.10 -8.61
CA GLU A 116 -3.26 5.31 -9.45
C GLU A 116 -2.77 6.59 -8.74
N PHE A 117 -2.69 6.57 -7.42
CA PHE A 117 -2.22 7.70 -6.61
C PHE A 117 -0.73 7.58 -6.22
N THR A 118 -0.03 6.54 -6.68
CA THR A 118 1.39 6.37 -6.35
C THR A 118 2.20 7.58 -6.82
N LEU A 119 2.91 8.22 -5.88
CA LEU A 119 3.69 9.45 -6.08
C LEU A 119 2.90 10.63 -6.67
N SER A 120 1.55 10.63 -6.60
CA SER A 120 0.71 11.64 -7.27
C SER A 120 1.07 13.08 -6.91
N ARG A 121 1.58 13.32 -5.70
CA ARG A 121 2.03 14.65 -5.25
C ARG A 121 3.50 14.93 -5.55
N ARG A 122 4.32 13.90 -5.73
CA ARG A 122 5.77 14.02 -5.84
C ARG A 122 6.28 13.90 -7.27
N ASP A 123 5.80 12.90 -7.98
CA ASP A 123 6.08 12.64 -9.39
C ASP A 123 4.80 12.14 -10.08
N PRO A 124 3.89 13.05 -10.49
CA PRO A 124 2.62 12.67 -11.11
C PRO A 124 2.75 11.82 -12.38
N GLU A 125 3.91 11.85 -13.03
CA GLU A 125 4.17 11.05 -14.23
C GLU A 125 4.54 9.60 -13.91
N TYR A 126 4.88 9.29 -12.65
CA TYR A 126 5.37 7.96 -12.26
C TYR A 126 4.43 6.83 -12.66
N VAL A 127 3.15 6.96 -12.38
CA VAL A 127 2.14 5.92 -12.70
C VAL A 127 2.12 5.62 -14.19
N GLY A 128 2.16 6.65 -15.04
CA GLY A 128 2.23 6.49 -16.49
C GLY A 128 3.50 5.77 -16.96
N LYS A 129 4.64 6.15 -16.39
CA LYS A 129 5.95 5.52 -16.68
C LYS A 129 5.97 4.06 -16.24
N SER A 130 5.48 3.77 -15.04
CA SER A 130 5.41 2.41 -14.49
C SER A 130 4.52 1.51 -15.33
N LYS A 131 3.32 1.96 -15.69
CA LYS A 131 2.42 1.22 -16.59
C LYS A 131 2.98 1.00 -18.00
N ALA A 132 3.81 1.90 -18.49
CA ALA A 132 4.49 1.70 -19.77
C ALA A 132 5.49 0.53 -19.67
N VAL A 133 6.20 0.40 -18.54
CA VAL A 133 7.09 -0.74 -18.28
C VAL A 133 6.28 -2.03 -18.09
N ASP A 134 5.18 -1.99 -17.36
CA ASP A 134 4.27 -3.13 -17.16
C ASP A 134 3.74 -3.71 -18.48
N LYS A 135 3.54 -2.85 -19.50
CA LYS A 135 3.17 -3.32 -20.84
C LYS A 135 4.25 -4.17 -21.50
N LEU A 136 5.52 -3.86 -21.27
CA LEU A 136 6.65 -4.65 -21.79
C LEU A 136 6.68 -6.02 -21.14
N GLU A 137 6.46 -6.09 -19.83
CA GLU A 137 6.39 -7.36 -19.10
C GLU A 137 5.19 -8.20 -19.55
N LYS A 138 4.02 -7.57 -19.72
CA LYS A 138 2.84 -8.25 -20.26
C LYS A 138 3.03 -8.78 -21.67
N ALA A 139 3.77 -8.07 -22.51
CA ALA A 139 4.14 -8.56 -23.85
C ALA A 139 5.06 -9.78 -23.74
N ARG A 140 6.08 -9.72 -22.87
CA ARG A 140 6.99 -10.84 -22.63
C ARG A 140 6.23 -12.11 -22.18
N THR A 141 5.34 -11.99 -21.21
CA THR A 141 4.53 -13.11 -20.71
C THR A 141 3.54 -13.64 -21.75
N ALA A 142 3.12 -12.79 -22.70
CA ALA A 142 2.31 -13.19 -23.85
C ALA A 142 3.13 -13.79 -25.01
N GLY A 143 4.46 -13.92 -24.85
CA GLY A 143 5.35 -14.50 -25.87
C GLY A 143 5.82 -13.50 -26.95
N GLN A 144 5.57 -12.21 -26.78
CA GLN A 144 6.08 -11.16 -27.65
C GLN A 144 7.37 -10.55 -27.07
N LYS A 145 8.35 -10.28 -27.91
CA LYS A 145 9.59 -9.64 -27.48
C LYS A 145 9.35 -8.20 -27.03
N PRO A 146 9.74 -7.83 -25.80
CA PRO A 146 9.62 -6.45 -25.32
C PRO A 146 10.33 -5.42 -26.18
N SER A 147 11.46 -5.79 -26.81
CA SER A 147 12.22 -4.92 -27.72
C SER A 147 11.46 -4.56 -29.03
N GLU A 148 10.41 -5.29 -29.37
CA GLU A 148 9.51 -4.93 -30.48
C GLU A 148 8.59 -3.75 -30.12
N LEU A 149 8.35 -3.52 -28.83
CA LEU A 149 7.53 -2.40 -28.32
C LEU A 149 8.38 -1.21 -27.89
N ASP A 150 9.60 -1.46 -27.37
CA ASP A 150 10.55 -0.44 -26.95
C ASP A 150 11.94 -0.81 -27.52
N ALA A 151 12.30 -0.20 -28.62
CA ALA A 151 13.56 -0.48 -29.33
C ALA A 151 14.81 -0.15 -28.51
N ASP A 152 14.69 0.72 -27.50
CA ASP A 152 15.81 1.07 -26.60
C ASP A 152 16.30 -0.15 -25.80
N LEU A 153 15.43 -1.16 -25.59
CA LEU A 153 15.80 -2.41 -24.94
C LEU A 153 16.90 -3.18 -25.67
N ASN A 154 17.00 -3.09 -26.98
CA ASN A 154 18.09 -3.73 -27.72
C ASN A 154 19.44 -3.22 -27.22
N GLY A 155 19.62 -1.90 -27.10
CA GLY A 155 20.84 -1.32 -26.60
C GLY A 155 21.12 -1.66 -25.12
N VAL A 156 20.07 -1.84 -24.33
CA VAL A 156 20.19 -2.27 -22.92
C VAL A 156 20.71 -3.72 -22.85
N PHE A 157 20.12 -4.65 -23.63
CA PHE A 157 20.58 -6.05 -23.65
C PHE A 157 21.97 -6.17 -24.28
N ASP A 158 22.28 -5.40 -25.32
CA ASP A 158 23.65 -5.33 -25.87
C ASP A 158 24.66 -4.91 -24.81
N ALA A 159 24.32 -3.91 -23.98
CA ALA A 159 25.18 -3.49 -22.87
C ALA A 159 25.32 -4.57 -21.79
N ILE A 160 24.24 -5.27 -21.44
CA ILE A 160 24.24 -6.38 -20.47
C ILE A 160 25.19 -7.50 -20.97
N HIS A 161 25.16 -7.84 -22.25
CA HIS A 161 26.01 -8.88 -22.83
C HIS A 161 27.51 -8.54 -22.77
N THR A 162 27.89 -7.28 -22.53
CA THR A 162 29.31 -6.92 -22.31
C THR A 162 29.78 -7.25 -20.88
N ILE A 163 28.88 -7.58 -19.97
CA ILE A 163 29.19 -7.87 -18.56
C ILE A 163 29.56 -9.34 -18.46
N SER A 164 30.72 -9.63 -17.86
CA SER A 164 31.19 -11.00 -17.67
C SER A 164 30.19 -11.85 -16.89
N GLY A 165 29.79 -12.99 -17.46
CA GLY A 165 28.81 -13.90 -16.90
C GLY A 165 27.35 -13.56 -17.25
N GLN A 166 27.13 -12.50 -18.04
CA GLN A 166 25.79 -12.09 -18.49
C GLN A 166 25.60 -12.19 -20.02
N GLU A 167 26.52 -12.86 -20.69
CA GLU A 167 26.57 -12.92 -22.17
C GLU A 167 25.36 -13.61 -22.79
N ASN A 168 24.64 -14.45 -22.01
CA ASN A 168 23.50 -15.24 -22.46
C ASN A 168 22.15 -14.76 -21.91
N VAL A 169 22.10 -13.66 -21.18
CA VAL A 169 20.85 -13.10 -20.67
C VAL A 169 19.98 -12.68 -21.83
N ASN A 170 18.74 -13.15 -21.87
CA ASN A 170 17.82 -12.81 -22.94
C ASN A 170 16.52 -12.17 -22.43
N GLU A 171 15.91 -11.32 -23.23
CA GLU A 171 14.75 -10.54 -22.88
C GLU A 171 13.52 -11.39 -22.52
N MET A 172 13.36 -12.57 -23.12
CA MET A 172 12.21 -13.44 -22.89
C MET A 172 12.28 -14.17 -21.54
N GLU A 173 13.47 -14.31 -20.96
CA GLU A 173 13.76 -14.96 -19.67
C GLU A 173 14.04 -13.94 -18.55
N THR A 174 13.96 -12.65 -18.88
CA THR A 174 14.23 -11.55 -17.94
C THR A 174 12.95 -10.79 -17.66
N GLU A 175 12.47 -10.80 -16.41
CA GLU A 175 11.33 -10.01 -15.98
C GLU A 175 11.68 -8.52 -16.04
N ILE A 176 10.76 -7.69 -16.56
CA ILE A 176 10.99 -6.26 -16.72
C ILE A 176 10.05 -5.50 -15.80
N GLY A 177 10.61 -4.71 -14.90
CA GLY A 177 9.83 -3.94 -13.93
C GLY A 177 10.26 -2.50 -13.79
N SER A 178 9.34 -1.70 -13.27
CA SER A 178 9.62 -0.34 -12.85
C SER A 178 10.16 -0.30 -11.42
N MET A 179 10.93 0.73 -11.11
CA MET A 179 11.34 1.00 -9.72
C MET A 179 11.33 2.49 -9.40
N ILE A 180 11.15 2.79 -8.13
CA ILE A 180 11.44 4.09 -7.53
C ILE A 180 12.79 4.00 -6.84
N TYR A 181 13.73 4.86 -7.23
CA TYR A 181 14.97 5.03 -6.48
C TYR A 181 14.78 6.14 -5.45
N ALA A 182 15.02 5.84 -4.18
CA ALA A 182 14.96 6.82 -3.11
C ALA A 182 16.01 6.52 -2.02
N VAL A 183 16.49 7.57 -1.32
CA VAL A 183 17.53 7.42 -0.29
C VAL A 183 17.02 6.63 0.91
N LYS A 184 15.84 6.99 1.45
CA LYS A 184 15.17 6.28 2.54
C LYS A 184 13.66 6.29 2.30
N PRO A 185 13.13 5.36 1.50
CA PRO A 185 11.70 5.31 1.20
C PRO A 185 10.90 4.63 2.30
N GLY A 186 9.61 5.03 2.43
CA GLY A 186 8.63 4.32 3.22
C GLY A 186 8.62 4.66 4.70
N ASP A 187 9.10 5.84 5.09
CA ASP A 187 9.01 6.30 6.48
C ASP A 187 7.55 6.66 6.81
N GLY A 188 6.93 5.87 7.70
CA GLY A 188 5.53 6.04 8.08
C GLY A 188 4.84 4.71 8.41
N SER A 189 3.51 4.73 8.55
CA SER A 189 2.70 3.58 8.98
C SER A 189 2.14 2.75 7.82
N ALA A 190 1.87 3.34 6.66
CA ALA A 190 1.25 2.68 5.51
C ALA A 190 2.27 1.98 4.56
N ARG A 191 3.28 1.33 5.13
CA ARG A 191 4.42 0.74 4.40
C ARG A 191 4.01 -0.34 3.41
N GLU A 192 3.11 -1.22 3.81
CA GLU A 192 2.59 -2.29 2.97
C GLU A 192 1.86 -1.74 1.75
N GLN A 193 0.98 -0.75 1.95
CA GLN A 193 0.25 -0.13 0.83
C GLN A 193 1.19 0.63 -0.10
N ALA A 194 2.21 1.30 0.42
CA ALA A 194 3.21 2.00 -0.39
C ALA A 194 4.00 1.05 -1.30
N ALA A 195 4.34 -0.14 -0.81
CA ALA A 195 5.03 -1.17 -1.59
C ALA A 195 4.09 -1.85 -2.59
N SER A 196 2.93 -2.31 -2.13
CA SER A 196 1.97 -3.05 -2.97
C SER A 196 1.40 -2.21 -4.11
N CYS A 197 1.21 -0.91 -3.93
CA CYS A 197 0.77 -0.01 -5.00
C CYS A 197 1.77 0.05 -6.16
N GLN A 198 3.06 0.03 -5.89
CA GLN A 198 4.08 -0.05 -6.94
C GLN A 198 4.00 -1.39 -7.67
N ARG A 199 3.87 -2.50 -6.90
CA ARG A 199 3.82 -3.85 -7.47
C ARG A 199 2.68 -4.04 -8.45
N VAL A 200 1.47 -3.57 -8.14
CA VAL A 200 0.28 -3.78 -9.00
C VAL A 200 0.26 -2.96 -10.29
N ILE A 201 1.17 -2.01 -10.46
CA ILE A 201 1.32 -1.21 -11.69
C ILE A 201 2.64 -1.46 -12.41
N GLY A 202 3.33 -2.57 -12.10
CA GLY A 202 4.53 -3.01 -12.80
C GLY A 202 5.83 -2.75 -12.05
N GLY A 203 5.80 -2.44 -10.75
CA GLY A 203 6.98 -2.40 -9.88
C GLY A 203 7.47 -3.81 -9.51
N LEU A 204 8.78 -3.99 -9.35
CA LEU A 204 9.42 -5.21 -8.88
C LEU A 204 10.29 -4.92 -7.66
#